data_848c2919e6c351366d30d6138d6f7e68
#
_entry.id   848c2919e6c351366d30d6138d6f7e68
#
_cell.length_a   1.000
_cell.length_b   1.000
_cell.length_c   1.000
_cell.angle_alpha   90.00
_cell.angle_beta   90.00
_cell.angle_gamma   90.00
#
_symmetry.space_group_name_H-M   'P 1'
#
loop_
_entity.id
_entity.type
_entity.pdbx_description
1 polymer ?
#
loop_
_entity_poly.entity_id
_entity_poly.type
_entity_poly.pdbx_seq_one_letter_code
_entity_poly.pdbx_strand_id
1 'polypeptide(L)'
;MTRWGMVINLHSCIGCYNCMISCKQEHFLPPGVFFARVLVGESGKYPAVRKLIYPVLCNHCSEPPCVEVCPTGATAQGRDGIVSVDPNACIGCRSCLVACPYQQRTYLPKKQKEYFPGQGLTPYEEIGKNLNPLEPGTVVKCNFCSEILEEALVKGLTPGEDREATPACVNACPVHARHFGDLDDTSGRLQTLIRDKKAVPLHPENGTKPSVYYILTG
;
A
#
# COMPACT_ATOMS: atom_id res chain seq x y z
N MET A 1 12.48 -16.92 -6.69
CA MET A 1 11.78 -16.53 -5.44
C MET A 1 10.71 -15.54 -5.83
N THR A 2 9.53 -15.60 -5.27
CA THR A 2 8.46 -14.64 -5.58
C THR A 2 8.77 -13.28 -4.98
N ARG A 3 8.64 -12.22 -5.76
CA ARG A 3 8.72 -10.84 -5.30
C ARG A 3 7.44 -10.10 -5.65
N TRP A 4 6.63 -9.83 -4.65
CA TRP A 4 5.35 -9.17 -4.87
C TRP A 4 5.49 -7.73 -5.30
N GLY A 5 4.66 -7.32 -6.26
CA GLY A 5 4.63 -5.96 -6.75
C GLY A 5 3.30 -5.54 -7.35
N MET A 6 3.24 -4.29 -7.75
CA MET A 6 2.03 -3.68 -8.30
C MET A 6 2.35 -2.78 -9.48
N VAL A 7 1.49 -2.80 -10.50
CA VAL A 7 1.49 -1.80 -11.58
C VAL A 7 0.20 -0.99 -11.48
N ILE A 8 0.32 0.33 -11.52
CA ILE A 8 -0.81 1.27 -11.47
C ILE A 8 -0.88 2.04 -12.78
N ASN A 9 -1.96 1.86 -13.54
CA ASN A 9 -2.19 2.56 -14.79
C ASN A 9 -2.91 3.89 -14.55
N LEU A 10 -2.19 5.00 -14.66
CA LEU A 10 -2.75 6.33 -14.45
C LEU A 10 -3.69 6.77 -15.58
N HIS A 11 -3.54 6.22 -16.81
CA HIS A 11 -4.48 6.49 -17.89
C HIS A 11 -5.90 5.96 -17.60
N SER A 12 -5.99 4.81 -16.92
CA SER A 12 -7.27 4.21 -16.57
C SER A 12 -7.85 4.74 -15.26
N CYS A 13 -7.01 5.37 -14.41
CA CYS A 13 -7.43 5.80 -13.09
C CYS A 13 -8.35 7.02 -13.14
N ILE A 14 -9.58 6.86 -12.65
CA ILE A 14 -10.60 7.93 -12.61
C ILE A 14 -10.64 8.70 -11.28
N GLY A 15 -9.76 8.37 -10.31
CA GLY A 15 -9.72 9.03 -9.01
C GLY A 15 -10.94 8.80 -8.12
N CYS A 16 -11.59 7.64 -8.22
CA CYS A 16 -12.83 7.33 -7.48
C CYS A 16 -12.63 7.02 -5.98
N TYR A 17 -11.40 6.95 -5.48
CA TYR A 17 -11.02 6.63 -4.10
C TYR A 17 -11.39 5.21 -3.60
N ASN A 18 -12.00 4.35 -4.41
CA ASN A 18 -12.38 2.98 -3.99
C ASN A 18 -11.22 2.20 -3.41
N CYS A 19 -10.02 2.28 -4.01
CA CYS A 19 -8.83 1.61 -3.49
C CYS A 19 -8.42 2.09 -2.09
N MET A 20 -8.70 3.35 -1.75
CA MET A 20 -8.43 3.91 -0.43
C MET A 20 -9.47 3.43 0.59
N ILE A 21 -10.74 3.45 0.22
CA ILE A 21 -11.85 3.04 1.10
C ILE A 21 -11.81 1.54 1.35
N SER A 22 -11.63 0.71 0.31
CA SER A 22 -11.56 -0.74 0.48
C SER A 22 -10.37 -1.17 1.34
N CYS A 23 -9.19 -0.55 1.16
CA CYS A 23 -8.04 -0.79 2.02
C CYS A 23 -8.32 -0.41 3.48
N LYS A 24 -9.06 0.70 3.68
CA LYS A 24 -9.46 1.14 5.01
C LYS A 24 -10.43 0.16 5.67
N GLN A 25 -11.37 -0.37 4.91
CA GLN A 25 -12.34 -1.38 5.38
C GLN A 25 -11.67 -2.71 5.68
N GLU A 26 -10.83 -3.20 4.78
CA GLU A 26 -10.11 -4.47 4.92
C GLU A 26 -9.26 -4.53 6.19
N HIS A 27 -8.55 -3.44 6.47
CA HIS A 27 -7.62 -3.36 7.59
C HIS A 27 -8.22 -2.68 8.84
N PHE A 28 -9.51 -2.39 8.87
CA PHE A 28 -10.20 -1.75 9.99
C PHE A 28 -9.48 -0.48 10.50
N LEU A 29 -8.98 0.34 9.58
CA LEU A 29 -8.15 1.49 9.93
C LEU A 29 -8.96 2.58 10.64
N PRO A 30 -8.47 3.12 11.76
CA PRO A 30 -9.17 4.17 12.52
C PRO A 30 -9.21 5.50 11.76
N PRO A 31 -10.00 6.48 12.22
CA PRO A 31 -10.09 7.81 11.62
C PRO A 31 -8.72 8.46 11.43
N GLY A 32 -8.47 8.99 10.22
CA GLY A 32 -7.21 9.65 9.85
C GLY A 32 -6.05 8.72 9.47
N VAL A 33 -6.21 7.40 9.57
CA VAL A 33 -5.20 6.41 9.17
C VAL A 33 -5.54 5.82 7.81
N PHE A 34 -4.56 5.83 6.89
CA PHE A 34 -4.70 5.31 5.53
C PHE A 34 -3.42 4.61 5.09
N PHE A 35 -3.53 3.39 4.58
CA PHE A 35 -2.41 2.64 3.99
C PHE A 35 -2.25 2.93 2.49
N ALA A 36 -3.35 3.25 1.81
CA ALA A 36 -3.38 3.74 0.46
C ALA A 36 -4.04 5.12 0.42
N ARG A 37 -3.54 6.02 -0.43
CA ARG A 37 -4.06 7.37 -0.62
C ARG A 37 -4.19 7.68 -2.09
N VAL A 38 -5.05 8.64 -2.43
CA VAL A 38 -5.15 9.18 -3.78
C VAL A 38 -4.79 10.67 -3.68
N LEU A 39 -3.64 11.02 -4.24
CA LEU A 39 -3.19 12.41 -4.33
C LEU A 39 -3.80 13.03 -5.57
N VAL A 40 -4.30 14.25 -5.42
CA VAL A 40 -4.89 15.02 -6.52
C VAL A 40 -4.17 16.35 -6.60
N GLY A 41 -3.78 16.72 -7.80
CA GLY A 41 -3.14 17.99 -8.11
C GLY A 41 -3.63 18.53 -9.45
N GLU A 42 -3.15 19.70 -9.79
CA GLU A 42 -3.38 20.33 -11.09
C GLU A 42 -2.06 20.70 -11.73
N SER A 43 -2.00 20.61 -13.05
CA SER A 43 -0.85 21.01 -13.86
C SER A 43 -1.30 21.79 -15.08
N GLY A 44 -0.45 22.73 -15.54
CA GLY A 44 -0.74 23.59 -16.67
C GLY A 44 -1.21 24.99 -16.26
N LYS A 45 -1.61 25.80 -17.25
CA LYS A 45 -2.17 27.14 -17.09
C LYS A 45 -3.49 27.24 -17.84
N TYR A 46 -4.44 27.97 -17.28
CA TYR A 46 -5.72 28.21 -17.94
C TYR A 46 -5.50 28.73 -19.37
N PRO A 47 -6.26 28.22 -20.39
CA PRO A 47 -7.33 27.22 -20.30
C PRO A 47 -6.85 25.76 -20.38
N ALA A 48 -5.55 25.47 -20.47
CA ALA A 48 -4.98 24.14 -20.64
C ALA A 48 -4.58 23.50 -19.30
N VAL A 49 -5.48 23.51 -18.32
CA VAL A 49 -5.28 22.86 -17.02
C VAL A 49 -5.62 21.36 -17.10
N ARG A 50 -4.76 20.52 -16.53
CA ARG A 50 -4.99 19.08 -16.40
C ARG A 50 -5.04 18.67 -14.94
N LYS A 51 -6.00 17.82 -14.56
CA LYS A 51 -6.06 17.18 -13.26
C LYS A 51 -5.08 16.01 -13.21
N LEU A 52 -4.24 15.98 -12.20
CA LEU A 52 -3.32 14.88 -11.91
C LEU A 52 -3.89 14.03 -10.79
N ILE A 53 -3.90 12.70 -10.96
CA ILE A 53 -4.42 11.75 -9.99
C ILE A 53 -3.37 10.68 -9.78
N TYR A 54 -2.84 10.58 -8.55
CA TYR A 54 -1.81 9.61 -8.18
C TYR A 54 -2.28 8.75 -7.01
N PRO A 55 -2.75 7.52 -7.25
CA PRO A 55 -2.98 6.54 -6.20
C PRO A 55 -1.63 6.04 -5.67
N VAL A 56 -1.36 6.28 -4.39
CA VAL A 56 -0.08 5.94 -3.75
C VAL A 56 -0.27 5.00 -2.57
N LEU A 57 0.74 4.16 -2.31
CA LEU A 57 0.80 3.22 -1.19
C LEU A 57 2.27 2.93 -0.88
N CYS A 58 2.57 2.08 0.12
CA CYS A 58 3.94 1.65 0.36
C CYS A 58 4.53 0.99 -0.89
N ASN A 59 5.73 1.39 -1.27
CA ASN A 59 6.40 0.89 -2.47
C ASN A 59 7.13 -0.45 -2.26
N HIS A 60 7.19 -0.99 -1.05
CA HIS A 60 7.91 -2.23 -0.73
C HIS A 60 9.27 -2.30 -1.42
N CYS A 61 10.08 -1.26 -1.17
CA CYS A 61 11.38 -1.06 -1.80
C CYS A 61 12.30 -2.26 -1.58
N SER A 62 13.12 -2.63 -2.58
CA SER A 62 14.14 -3.69 -2.41
C SER A 62 15.33 -3.18 -1.59
N GLU A 63 15.58 -1.87 -1.59
CA GLU A 63 16.54 -1.20 -0.70
C GLU A 63 15.77 -0.22 0.19
N PRO A 64 15.14 -0.72 1.27
CA PRO A 64 14.20 0.06 2.06
C PRO A 64 14.91 0.87 3.16
N PRO A 65 15.08 2.20 3.03
CA PRO A 65 15.76 3.01 4.05
C PRO A 65 15.05 2.97 5.41
N CYS A 66 13.76 2.67 5.39
CA CYS A 66 12.97 2.52 6.60
C CYS A 66 13.27 1.25 7.42
N VAL A 67 13.89 0.24 6.82
CA VAL A 67 14.43 -0.94 7.52
C VAL A 67 15.75 -0.58 8.17
N GLU A 68 16.64 0.07 7.44
CA GLU A 68 17.97 0.45 7.91
C GLU A 68 17.96 1.34 9.16
N VAL A 69 16.99 2.28 9.23
CA VAL A 69 16.90 3.22 10.37
C VAL A 69 16.08 2.67 11.54
N CYS A 70 15.62 1.42 11.50
CA CYS A 70 14.81 0.87 12.59
C CYS A 70 15.68 0.35 13.73
N PRO A 71 15.71 1.02 14.92
CA PRO A 71 16.65 0.65 15.97
C PRO A 71 16.33 -0.68 16.64
N THR A 72 15.08 -1.13 16.56
CA THR A 72 14.62 -2.39 17.16
C THR A 72 14.50 -3.54 16.15
N GLY A 73 14.73 -3.27 14.85
CA GLY A 73 14.46 -4.25 13.80
C GLY A 73 12.97 -4.55 13.56
N ALA A 74 12.06 -3.81 14.21
CA ALA A 74 10.62 -4.00 14.03
C ALA A 74 10.16 -3.84 12.58
N THR A 75 10.85 -3.01 11.79
CA THR A 75 10.62 -2.93 10.34
C THR A 75 11.59 -3.88 9.67
N ALA A 76 11.06 -4.87 8.94
CA ALA A 76 11.84 -5.88 8.24
C ALA A 76 11.31 -6.10 6.82
N GLN A 77 12.15 -6.66 5.96
CA GLN A 77 11.76 -7.10 4.62
C GLN A 77 11.74 -8.63 4.58
N GLY A 78 10.60 -9.18 4.14
CA GLY A 78 10.44 -10.61 3.88
C GLY A 78 11.19 -11.09 2.64
N ARG A 79 11.31 -12.40 2.49
CA ARG A 79 11.93 -13.03 1.29
C ARG A 79 11.09 -12.81 0.02
N ASP A 80 9.83 -12.49 0.18
CA ASP A 80 8.85 -12.15 -0.85
C ASP A 80 8.88 -10.66 -1.26
N GLY A 81 9.82 -9.89 -0.70
CA GLY A 81 9.98 -8.46 -0.95
C GLY A 81 9.03 -7.56 -0.15
N ILE A 82 8.08 -8.12 0.61
CA ILE A 82 7.17 -7.33 1.43
C ILE A 82 7.94 -6.73 2.62
N VAL A 83 7.88 -5.41 2.76
CA VAL A 83 8.36 -4.75 3.97
C VAL A 83 7.22 -4.73 4.97
N SER A 84 7.42 -5.25 6.17
CA SER A 84 6.44 -5.32 7.26
C SER A 84 6.88 -4.51 8.48
N VAL A 85 6.03 -4.41 9.48
CA VAL A 85 6.34 -3.84 10.80
C VAL A 85 5.76 -4.79 11.85
N ASP A 86 6.62 -5.31 12.70
CA ASP A 86 6.18 -6.05 13.90
C ASP A 86 5.71 -5.05 14.97
N PRO A 87 4.42 -5.04 15.32
CA PRO A 87 3.89 -4.13 16.31
C PRO A 87 4.45 -4.39 17.72
N ASN A 88 4.86 -5.62 18.04
CA ASN A 88 5.38 -5.98 19.37
C ASN A 88 6.82 -5.45 19.57
N ALA A 89 7.61 -5.37 18.51
CA ALA A 89 8.96 -4.83 18.54
C ALA A 89 9.01 -3.32 18.29
N CYS A 90 7.93 -2.71 17.78
CA CYS A 90 7.89 -1.31 17.40
C CYS A 90 7.74 -0.39 18.61
N ILE A 91 8.75 0.42 18.91
CA ILE A 91 8.72 1.41 20.00
C ILE A 91 8.12 2.78 19.58
N GLY A 92 7.66 2.95 18.35
CA GLY A 92 7.06 4.19 17.86
C GLY A 92 7.99 5.38 17.75
N CYS A 93 9.29 5.18 17.60
CA CYS A 93 10.29 6.25 17.49
C CYS A 93 10.15 7.13 16.24
N ARG A 94 9.39 6.69 15.23
CA ARG A 94 9.05 7.39 13.98
C ARG A 94 10.24 7.61 13.02
N SER A 95 11.44 7.12 13.29
CA SER A 95 12.59 7.26 12.39
C SER A 95 12.27 6.78 10.96
N CYS A 96 11.51 5.68 10.83
CA CYS A 96 11.07 5.15 9.56
C CYS A 96 10.06 6.02 8.80
N LEU A 97 9.33 6.94 9.47
CA LEU A 97 8.47 7.92 8.81
C LEU A 97 9.34 8.98 8.12
N VAL A 98 10.38 9.45 8.82
CA VAL A 98 11.30 10.47 8.31
C VAL A 98 12.14 9.92 7.16
N ALA A 99 12.61 8.68 7.28
CA ALA A 99 13.44 8.02 6.27
C ALA A 99 12.67 7.63 4.98
N CYS A 100 11.32 7.57 5.02
CA CYS A 100 10.55 7.15 3.86
C CYS A 100 10.38 8.30 2.85
N PRO A 101 11.01 8.27 1.66
CA PRO A 101 10.91 9.37 0.69
C PRO A 101 9.50 9.46 0.08
N TYR A 102 8.69 8.42 0.21
CA TYR A 102 7.32 8.35 -0.30
C TYR A 102 6.26 8.70 0.74
N GLN A 103 6.64 8.93 2.00
CA GLN A 103 5.74 9.24 3.12
C GLN A 103 4.59 8.22 3.28
N GLN A 104 4.85 6.94 3.06
CA GLN A 104 3.85 5.86 3.09
C GLN A 104 3.86 5.10 4.43
N ARG A 105 4.12 5.81 5.52
CA ARG A 105 4.04 5.28 6.89
C ARG A 105 3.19 6.19 7.74
N THR A 106 2.42 5.61 8.65
CA THR A 106 1.54 6.34 9.56
C THR A 106 1.84 5.93 11.00
N TYR A 107 2.01 6.90 11.87
CA TYR A 107 2.09 6.66 13.31
C TYR A 107 0.68 6.55 13.88
N LEU A 108 0.42 5.51 14.66
CA LEU A 108 -0.83 5.36 15.43
C LEU A 108 -0.68 6.10 16.76
N PRO A 109 -1.46 7.14 17.03
CA PRO A 109 -1.43 7.81 18.32
C PRO A 109 -1.80 6.85 19.45
N LYS A 110 -1.19 7.01 20.64
CA LYS A 110 -1.53 6.22 21.84
C LYS A 110 -3.02 6.36 22.20
N LYS A 111 -3.58 7.57 22.02
CA LYS A 111 -5.03 7.81 22.11
C LYS A 111 -5.57 7.87 20.69
N GLN A 112 -6.21 6.80 20.25
CA GLN A 112 -6.86 6.75 18.94
C GLN A 112 -8.15 7.58 18.93
N LYS A 113 -8.49 8.09 17.75
CA LYS A 113 -9.77 8.78 17.54
C LYS A 113 -10.84 7.73 17.24
N GLU A 114 -12.01 7.93 17.82
CA GLU A 114 -13.23 7.21 17.48
C GLU A 114 -13.87 7.81 16.22
N TYR A 115 -14.63 7.02 15.45
CA TYR A 115 -15.40 7.55 14.33
C TYR A 115 -16.46 8.57 14.78
N PHE A 116 -17.06 8.29 15.94
CA PHE A 116 -18.06 9.17 16.56
C PHE A 116 -17.65 9.47 18.02
N PRO A 117 -16.85 10.53 18.24
CA PRO A 117 -16.33 10.84 19.57
C PRO A 117 -17.42 11.02 20.61
N GLY A 118 -17.29 10.33 21.75
CA GLY A 118 -18.24 10.40 22.87
C GLY A 118 -19.48 9.51 22.73
N GLN A 119 -19.61 8.75 21.64
CA GLN A 119 -20.72 7.82 21.42
C GLN A 119 -20.32 6.34 21.64
N GLY A 120 -19.05 6.10 21.98
CA GLY A 120 -18.47 4.76 22.06
C GLY A 120 -18.06 4.21 20.70
N LEU A 121 -17.58 2.97 20.69
CA LEU A 121 -17.13 2.32 19.47
C LEU A 121 -18.32 1.88 18.62
N THR A 122 -18.17 2.04 17.32
CA THR A 122 -19.10 1.47 16.34
C THR A 122 -18.92 -0.06 16.26
N PRO A 123 -19.92 -0.83 15.78
CA PRO A 123 -19.75 -2.27 15.52
C PRO A 123 -18.56 -2.58 14.61
N TYR A 124 -18.26 -1.70 13.66
CA TYR A 124 -17.09 -1.81 12.77
C TYR A 124 -15.77 -1.71 13.56
N GLU A 125 -15.65 -0.77 14.49
CA GLU A 125 -14.47 -0.61 15.33
C GLU A 125 -14.30 -1.78 16.31
N GLU A 126 -15.39 -2.31 16.86
CA GLU A 126 -15.37 -3.48 17.72
C GLU A 126 -14.91 -4.74 16.98
N ILE A 127 -15.46 -4.99 15.78
CA ILE A 127 -15.04 -6.09 14.92
C ILE A 127 -13.55 -5.94 14.57
N GLY A 128 -13.12 -4.74 14.21
CA GLY A 128 -11.73 -4.45 13.83
C GLY A 128 -10.73 -4.73 14.96
N LYS A 129 -11.10 -4.45 16.21
CA LYS A 129 -10.25 -4.77 17.37
C LYS A 129 -9.99 -6.27 17.53
N ASN A 130 -10.94 -7.11 17.10
CA ASN A 130 -10.84 -8.55 17.22
C ASN A 130 -10.14 -9.19 16.00
N LEU A 131 -10.43 -8.71 14.79
CA LEU A 131 -9.94 -9.31 13.55
C LEU A 131 -8.57 -8.76 13.11
N ASN A 132 -8.32 -7.47 13.34
CA ASN A 132 -7.07 -6.82 12.95
C ASN A 132 -6.65 -5.79 14.02
N PRO A 133 -6.18 -6.24 15.18
CA PRO A 133 -5.79 -5.35 16.27
C PRO A 133 -4.59 -4.50 15.86
N LEU A 134 -4.79 -3.19 15.87
CA LEU A 134 -3.72 -2.23 15.62
C LEU A 134 -3.18 -1.74 16.95
N GLU A 135 -1.86 -1.91 17.16
CA GLU A 135 -1.21 -1.52 18.43
C GLU A 135 -0.99 0.00 18.51
N PRO A 136 -1.62 0.72 19.47
CA PRO A 136 -1.42 2.15 19.66
C PRO A 136 0.02 2.50 20.04
N GLY A 137 0.54 3.59 19.49
CA GLY A 137 1.91 4.01 19.74
C GLY A 137 2.93 3.42 18.77
N THR A 138 2.50 2.60 17.82
CA THR A 138 3.35 1.99 16.79
C THR A 138 3.23 2.68 15.43
N VAL A 139 4.01 2.23 14.47
CA VAL A 139 3.94 2.67 13.08
C VAL A 139 3.30 1.59 12.23
N VAL A 140 2.35 2.00 11.39
CA VAL A 140 1.65 1.12 10.46
C VAL A 140 1.82 1.57 9.01
N LYS A 141 1.62 0.65 8.07
CA LYS A 141 1.70 0.90 6.64
C LYS A 141 1.03 -0.22 5.84
N CYS A 142 0.88 -0.02 4.53
CA CYS A 142 0.46 -1.10 3.61
C CYS A 142 1.42 -2.30 3.70
N ASN A 143 0.87 -3.50 3.78
CA ASN A 143 1.59 -4.78 3.77
C ASN A 143 1.23 -5.63 2.53
N PHE A 144 0.65 -5.05 1.48
CA PHE A 144 0.08 -5.74 0.32
C PHE A 144 -1.02 -6.75 0.66
N CYS A 145 -1.70 -6.57 1.81
CA CYS A 145 -2.67 -7.55 2.35
C CYS A 145 -2.02 -8.94 2.51
N SER A 146 -0.85 -9.01 3.19
CA SER A 146 -0.06 -10.24 3.34
C SER A 146 -0.87 -11.40 3.87
N GLU A 147 -1.83 -11.15 4.76
CA GLU A 147 -2.73 -12.16 5.32
C GLU A 147 -3.56 -12.86 4.23
N ILE A 148 -4.09 -12.08 3.27
CA ILE A 148 -4.83 -12.62 2.11
C ILE A 148 -3.90 -13.45 1.23
N LEU A 149 -2.66 -12.97 1.00
CA LEU A 149 -1.69 -13.67 0.17
C LEU A 149 -1.26 -15.00 0.78
N GLU A 150 -0.99 -15.02 2.10
CA GLU A 150 -0.60 -16.23 2.83
C GLU A 150 -1.69 -17.30 2.78
N GLU A 151 -2.95 -16.93 3.08
CA GLU A 151 -4.08 -17.84 2.96
C GLU A 151 -4.27 -18.38 1.54
N ALA A 152 -4.15 -17.51 0.55
CA ALA A 152 -4.32 -17.86 -0.85
C ALA A 152 -3.28 -18.88 -1.32
N LEU A 153 -2.01 -18.70 -0.95
CA LEU A 153 -0.93 -19.61 -1.29
C LEU A 153 -1.16 -21.00 -0.67
N VAL A 154 -1.67 -21.07 0.56
CA VAL A 154 -2.06 -22.35 1.20
C VAL A 154 -3.19 -23.04 0.42
N LYS A 155 -4.13 -22.27 -0.14
CA LYS A 155 -5.25 -22.78 -0.95
C LYS A 155 -4.86 -23.10 -2.40
N GLY A 156 -3.62 -22.83 -2.81
CA GLY A 156 -3.16 -23.00 -4.20
C GLY A 156 -3.74 -21.97 -5.18
N LEU A 157 -4.20 -20.82 -4.69
CA LEU A 157 -4.70 -19.71 -5.50
C LEU A 157 -3.56 -18.83 -6.01
N THR A 158 -3.79 -18.15 -7.15
CA THR A 158 -2.81 -17.28 -7.80
C THR A 158 -3.06 -15.81 -7.45
N PRO A 159 -2.16 -15.18 -6.64
CA PRO A 159 -2.27 -13.77 -6.32
C PRO A 159 -2.27 -12.85 -7.55
N GLY A 160 -3.28 -11.97 -7.61
CA GLY A 160 -3.46 -11.03 -8.73
C GLY A 160 -4.34 -11.55 -9.88
N GLU A 161 -4.67 -12.85 -9.90
CA GLU A 161 -5.59 -13.49 -10.84
C GLU A 161 -6.88 -13.91 -10.11
N ASP A 162 -6.74 -14.70 -9.06
CA ASP A 162 -7.86 -15.10 -8.24
C ASP A 162 -8.27 -13.96 -7.30
N ARG A 163 -9.57 -13.67 -7.24
CA ARG A 163 -10.10 -12.58 -6.43
C ARG A 163 -9.79 -12.75 -4.94
N GLU A 164 -9.88 -13.97 -4.43
CA GLU A 164 -9.61 -14.31 -3.02
C GLU A 164 -8.14 -14.24 -2.66
N ALA A 165 -7.27 -14.19 -3.68
CA ALA A 165 -5.82 -14.10 -3.56
C ALA A 165 -5.27 -12.69 -3.88
N THR A 166 -6.15 -11.71 -4.06
CA THR A 166 -5.76 -10.39 -4.58
C THR A 166 -6.02 -9.30 -3.54
N PRO A 167 -5.07 -8.35 -3.34
CA PRO A 167 -5.24 -7.25 -2.40
C PRO A 167 -6.54 -6.48 -2.59
N ALA A 168 -7.20 -6.11 -1.49
CA ALA A 168 -8.51 -5.45 -1.50
C ALA A 168 -8.57 -4.20 -2.40
N CYS A 169 -7.49 -3.40 -2.42
CA CYS A 169 -7.41 -2.19 -3.26
C CYS A 169 -7.32 -2.47 -4.76
N VAL A 170 -6.90 -3.67 -5.16
CA VAL A 170 -6.89 -4.14 -6.56
C VAL A 170 -8.29 -4.60 -6.94
N ASN A 171 -8.88 -5.47 -6.12
CA ASN A 171 -10.24 -6.00 -6.33
C ASN A 171 -11.31 -4.91 -6.41
N ALA A 172 -11.16 -3.85 -5.61
CA ALA A 172 -12.13 -2.76 -5.55
C ALA A 172 -11.99 -1.74 -6.70
N CYS A 173 -10.99 -1.89 -7.58
CA CYS A 173 -10.76 -0.92 -8.65
C CYS A 173 -11.74 -1.15 -9.81
N PRO A 174 -12.75 -0.28 -10.03
CA PRO A 174 -13.81 -0.52 -11.02
C PRO A 174 -13.32 -0.41 -12.46
N VAL A 175 -12.17 0.22 -12.68
CA VAL A 175 -11.55 0.43 -14.00
C VAL A 175 -10.28 -0.41 -14.19
N HIS A 176 -10.03 -1.35 -13.28
CA HIS A 176 -8.85 -2.23 -13.32
C HIS A 176 -7.53 -1.50 -13.55
N ALA A 177 -7.38 -0.31 -12.92
CA ALA A 177 -6.15 0.48 -13.04
C ALA A 177 -5.00 -0.09 -12.19
N ARG A 178 -5.27 -1.04 -11.30
CA ARG A 178 -4.28 -1.67 -10.42
C ARG A 178 -4.10 -3.13 -10.82
N HIS A 179 -2.85 -3.56 -10.95
CA HIS A 179 -2.48 -4.94 -11.24
C HIS A 179 -1.47 -5.40 -10.21
N PHE A 180 -1.68 -6.57 -9.63
CA PHE A 180 -0.82 -7.16 -8.62
C PHE A 180 -0.27 -8.50 -9.11
N GLY A 181 0.90 -8.94 -8.63
CA GLY A 181 1.48 -10.24 -8.96
C GLY A 181 2.96 -10.33 -8.64
N ASP A 182 3.61 -11.38 -9.15
CA ASP A 182 5.04 -11.64 -9.01
C ASP A 182 5.86 -10.80 -10.01
N LEU A 183 6.80 -10.01 -9.50
CA LEU A 183 7.76 -9.26 -10.32
C LEU A 183 8.90 -10.15 -10.86
N ASP A 184 9.15 -11.29 -10.27
CA ASP A 184 10.20 -12.21 -10.71
C ASP A 184 9.70 -13.20 -11.79
N ASP A 185 8.37 -13.26 -12.01
CA ASP A 185 7.81 -13.98 -13.16
C ASP A 185 7.97 -13.16 -14.44
N THR A 186 9.01 -13.46 -15.21
CA THR A 186 9.35 -12.76 -16.46
C THR A 186 8.30 -12.91 -17.56
N SER A 187 7.48 -13.95 -17.49
CA SER A 187 6.36 -14.23 -18.41
C SER A 187 5.04 -13.67 -17.90
N GLY A 188 4.99 -13.26 -16.65
CA GLY A 188 3.80 -12.80 -15.96
C GLY A 188 3.25 -11.48 -16.46
N ARG A 189 1.98 -11.24 -16.11
CA ARG A 189 1.24 -10.04 -16.51
C ARG A 189 1.91 -8.74 -16.09
N LEU A 190 2.52 -8.69 -14.88
CA LEU A 190 3.19 -7.48 -14.40
C LEU A 190 4.38 -7.12 -15.26
N GLN A 191 5.28 -8.07 -15.54
CA GLN A 191 6.46 -7.82 -16.38
C GLN A 191 6.07 -7.41 -17.79
N THR A 192 5.03 -8.02 -18.35
CA THR A 192 4.47 -7.61 -19.64
C THR A 192 4.00 -6.15 -19.60
N LEU A 193 3.26 -5.74 -18.57
CA LEU A 193 2.80 -4.35 -18.41
C LEU A 193 3.97 -3.38 -18.23
N ILE A 194 4.97 -3.74 -17.42
CA ILE A 194 6.15 -2.89 -17.18
C ILE A 194 6.90 -2.65 -18.49
N ARG A 195 7.19 -3.70 -19.25
CA ARG A 195 7.91 -3.62 -20.50
C ARG A 195 7.12 -2.91 -21.61
N ASP A 196 5.90 -3.37 -21.88
CA ASP A 196 5.13 -2.94 -23.05
C ASP A 196 4.52 -1.54 -22.86
N LYS A 197 4.17 -1.18 -21.64
CA LYS A 197 3.64 0.15 -21.28
C LYS A 197 4.69 1.09 -20.70
N LYS A 198 5.96 0.67 -20.65
CA LYS A 198 7.08 1.45 -20.09
C LYS A 198 6.76 2.01 -18.71
N ALA A 199 6.20 1.16 -17.84
CA ALA A 199 5.88 1.57 -16.48
C ALA A 199 7.16 1.88 -15.70
N VAL A 200 7.14 2.96 -14.92
CA VAL A 200 8.29 3.45 -14.16
C VAL A 200 7.97 3.52 -12.67
N PRO A 201 8.95 3.32 -11.77
CA PRO A 201 8.74 3.56 -10.35
C PRO A 201 8.67 5.06 -10.07
N LEU A 202 8.05 5.46 -8.97
CA LEU A 202 8.12 6.84 -8.49
C LEU A 202 9.51 7.15 -7.94
N HIS A 203 10.05 8.32 -8.28
CA HIS A 203 11.31 8.84 -7.75
C HIS A 203 12.47 7.83 -7.83
N PRO A 204 12.81 7.32 -9.02
CA PRO A 204 13.91 6.36 -9.20
C PRO A 204 15.26 6.90 -8.73
N GLU A 205 15.43 8.23 -8.72
CA GLU A 205 16.61 8.94 -8.22
C GLU A 205 16.89 8.70 -6.73
N ASN A 206 15.90 8.27 -5.94
CA ASN A 206 16.09 7.93 -4.53
C ASN A 206 16.83 6.61 -4.30
N GLY A 207 17.09 5.81 -5.34
CA GLY A 207 17.84 4.56 -5.27
C GLY A 207 17.18 3.41 -4.50
N THR A 208 15.94 3.57 -4.05
CA THR A 208 15.26 2.61 -3.14
C THR A 208 14.73 1.36 -3.84
N LYS A 209 14.77 1.29 -5.18
CA LYS A 209 14.27 0.17 -6.00
C LYS A 209 12.83 -0.26 -5.64
N PRO A 210 11.81 0.58 -5.92
CA PRO A 210 10.41 0.29 -5.60
C PRO A 210 9.86 -0.97 -6.30
N SER A 211 8.93 -1.68 -5.64
CA SER A 211 8.14 -2.76 -6.24
C SER A 211 6.77 -2.29 -6.77
N VAL A 212 6.51 -0.98 -6.76
CA VAL A 212 5.31 -0.38 -7.34
C VAL A 212 5.70 0.48 -8.53
N TYR A 213 5.08 0.21 -9.68
CA TYR A 213 5.34 0.87 -10.96
C TYR A 213 4.11 1.62 -11.44
N TYR A 214 4.33 2.66 -12.22
CA TYR A 214 3.26 3.51 -12.75
C TYR A 214 3.35 3.64 -14.26
N ILE A 215 2.23 3.41 -14.95
CA ILE A 215 2.06 3.77 -16.36
C ILE A 215 1.59 5.22 -16.35
N LEU A 216 2.49 6.14 -16.74
CA LEU A 216 2.25 7.58 -16.68
C LEU A 216 1.35 8.03 -17.82
N THR A 217 0.50 9.03 -17.55
CA THR A 217 -0.22 9.78 -18.60
C THR A 217 0.79 10.64 -19.37
N GLY A 218 0.83 10.50 -20.67
CA GLY A 218 1.65 11.34 -21.57
C GLY A 218 1.15 12.78 -21.61
#